data_a041c04e6661103a49342f7de7295f15
#
_entry.id   a041c04e6661103a49342f7de7295f15
#
_cell.length_a   1.000
_cell.length_b   1.000
_cell.length_c   1.000
_cell.angle_alpha   90.00
_cell.angle_beta   90.00
_cell.angle_gamma   90.00
#
_symmetry.space_group_name_H-M   'P 1'
#
loop_
_entity.id
_entity.type
_entity.pdbx_description
1 polymer ?
#
loop_
_entity_poly.entity_id
_entity_poly.type
_entity_poly.pdbx_seq_one_letter_code
_entity_poly.pdbx_strand_id
1 'polypeptide(L)'
;MPGVPKVERCQGCKRRRVKCDLNWPTCTPCKRLKLVCSGPSSLHKFIVNGSHSSQPEEASSSSASTNLTAKDATGPWLKIRNYKPKATNTRSEEAPGYGFFRLSRQPSSTPTERLGSYLITQSSKSPDLVVNLAYLKHLPRRLIESPVLANCLNVFCNSWSNYQRGLPPPQLIDARLYGLALRSLHAALNGPAQLRIETLTAMAILQKIELLFDVERGNHQTIHSGGMIPLMIKKGPPSLDDPLDMHLAHEAQVTLAVHWLVHRGDNFMLRSPWIERLQEGTERLGLEDNKFDLNLSSFVVDVAIGRWPEFLHEMNDVHSNEDPIAAQRHAKSLQARLKHHFDQVYRLTAPTLKKAAEQRIIRDIPGGDTPNGFAYEFATSKAFDLSFSYYTVCLILKLMIHSLNVFQNIQDETTWSEYRLYCSQMTKYIPHLRQQGQLGAMLFVSSFCMAFEGATETERVYIRDFILWTDDYRHRFPRGKQEADDYFCYASKAMTGRRNFVLTPRKDLHD
;
A
#
# COMPACT_ATOMS: atom_id res chain seq x y z
N MET A 1 -16.10 28.69 -22.71
CA MET A 1 -17.16 28.93 -21.71
C MET A 1 -16.92 27.99 -20.53
N PRO A 2 -16.67 28.46 -19.32
CA PRO A 2 -16.46 27.62 -18.19
C PRO A 2 -17.78 26.93 -17.78
N GLY A 3 -17.76 25.62 -17.65
CA GLY A 3 -18.89 24.82 -17.25
C GLY A 3 -19.31 25.12 -15.81
N VAL A 4 -20.60 25.38 -15.60
CA VAL A 4 -21.20 25.58 -14.27
C VAL A 4 -21.00 24.33 -13.42
N PRO A 5 -20.52 24.42 -12.17
CA PRO A 5 -20.40 23.27 -11.27
C PRO A 5 -21.78 22.63 -11.07
N LYS A 6 -21.91 21.32 -11.29
CA LYS A 6 -23.12 20.57 -11.00
C LYS A 6 -23.29 20.49 -9.49
N VAL A 7 -24.11 21.36 -8.93
CA VAL A 7 -24.50 21.30 -7.51
C VAL A 7 -25.25 19.98 -7.26
N GLU A 8 -24.73 19.14 -6.38
CA GLU A 8 -25.31 17.87 -6.01
C GLU A 8 -26.55 18.10 -5.13
N ARG A 9 -27.73 17.85 -5.69
CA ARG A 9 -29.02 18.02 -5.04
C ARG A 9 -29.46 16.70 -4.41
N CYS A 10 -30.18 16.73 -3.28
CA CYS A 10 -30.83 15.53 -2.74
C CYS A 10 -31.81 14.95 -3.78
N GLN A 11 -32.06 13.63 -3.73
CA GLN A 11 -32.93 12.98 -4.72
C GLN A 11 -34.36 13.56 -4.74
N GLY A 12 -34.90 13.97 -3.60
CA GLY A 12 -36.22 14.61 -3.50
C GLY A 12 -36.26 15.96 -4.24
N CYS A 13 -35.22 16.80 -4.13
CA CYS A 13 -35.13 18.07 -4.86
C CYS A 13 -34.82 17.85 -6.34
N LYS A 14 -34.00 16.82 -6.68
CA LYS A 14 -33.70 16.46 -8.05
C LYS A 14 -34.94 16.02 -8.84
N ARG A 15 -35.78 15.17 -8.26
CA ARG A 15 -37.06 14.73 -8.87
C ARG A 15 -38.01 15.89 -9.10
N ARG A 16 -38.08 16.83 -8.15
CA ARG A 16 -38.99 18.01 -8.24
C ARG A 16 -38.40 19.20 -8.99
N ARG A 17 -37.16 19.08 -9.48
CA ARG A 17 -36.41 20.14 -10.22
C ARG A 17 -36.32 21.47 -9.45
N VAL A 18 -36.30 21.41 -8.09
CA VAL A 18 -36.17 22.61 -7.25
C VAL A 18 -34.72 22.75 -6.74
N LYS A 19 -34.33 23.98 -6.38
CA LYS A 19 -33.04 24.29 -5.79
C LYS A 19 -32.96 23.62 -4.42
N CYS A 20 -31.89 22.85 -4.17
CA CYS A 20 -31.58 22.24 -2.89
C CYS A 20 -30.58 23.11 -2.15
N ASP A 21 -30.79 23.38 -0.87
CA ASP A 21 -29.91 24.17 -0.02
C ASP A 21 -28.81 23.32 0.67
N LEU A 22 -28.81 22.02 0.39
CA LEU A 22 -27.81 21.05 0.88
C LEU A 22 -27.70 20.92 2.41
N ASN A 23 -28.66 21.47 3.17
CA ASN A 23 -28.65 21.37 4.64
C ASN A 23 -28.80 19.92 5.10
N TRP A 24 -27.99 19.53 6.06
CA TRP A 24 -28.00 18.20 6.69
C TRP A 24 -28.66 18.26 8.07
N PRO A 25 -29.41 17.24 8.51
CA PRO A 25 -29.77 15.97 7.84
C PRO A 25 -30.90 16.06 6.81
N THR A 26 -31.67 17.15 6.78
CA THR A 26 -32.80 17.34 5.87
C THR A 26 -32.75 18.73 5.28
N CYS A 27 -32.73 18.86 3.94
CA CYS A 27 -32.75 20.15 3.28
C CYS A 27 -34.11 20.86 3.51
N THR A 28 -34.10 22.20 3.57
CA THR A 28 -35.29 23.01 3.83
C THR A 28 -36.46 22.74 2.88
N PRO A 29 -36.28 22.52 1.56
CA PRO A 29 -37.34 22.16 0.66
C PRO A 29 -38.02 20.79 0.98
N CYS A 30 -37.26 19.82 1.47
CA CYS A 30 -37.81 18.53 1.90
C CYS A 30 -38.50 18.64 3.26
N LYS A 31 -37.90 19.41 4.17
CA LYS A 31 -38.47 19.66 5.51
C LYS A 31 -39.85 20.33 5.43
N ARG A 32 -39.99 21.37 4.57
CA ARG A 32 -41.27 22.08 4.34
C ARG A 32 -42.39 21.15 3.86
N LEU A 33 -42.04 20.15 3.07
CA LEU A 33 -42.99 19.22 2.46
C LEU A 33 -43.13 17.90 3.23
N LYS A 34 -42.51 17.81 4.41
CA LYS A 34 -42.51 16.60 5.25
C LYS A 34 -42.09 15.34 4.49
N LEU A 35 -41.13 15.48 3.51
CA LEU A 35 -40.64 14.39 2.70
C LEU A 35 -39.37 13.85 3.30
N VAL A 36 -39.14 12.54 3.19
CA VAL A 36 -37.87 11.91 3.53
C VAL A 36 -36.77 12.46 2.60
N CYS A 37 -35.76 13.10 3.18
CA CYS A 37 -34.66 13.66 2.44
C CYS A 37 -33.50 12.66 2.42
N SER A 38 -33.07 12.27 1.20
CA SER A 38 -31.89 11.39 1.04
C SER A 38 -30.57 12.06 1.42
N GLY A 39 -30.62 13.34 1.83
CA GLY A 39 -29.43 14.17 1.98
C GLY A 39 -28.79 14.55 0.63
N PRO A 40 -27.83 15.48 0.59
CA PRO A 40 -26.97 15.66 -0.55
C PRO A 40 -26.27 14.31 -0.82
N SER A 41 -26.12 13.92 -2.07
CA SER A 41 -25.33 12.75 -2.45
C SER A 41 -23.86 13.00 -2.09
N SER A 42 -23.57 12.98 -0.79
CA SER A 42 -22.21 13.04 -0.29
C SER A 42 -21.59 11.68 -0.53
N LEU A 43 -20.57 11.65 -1.33
CA LEU A 43 -19.63 10.58 -1.44
C LEU A 43 -19.24 10.12 -0.01
N HIS A 44 -19.74 8.93 0.35
CA HIS A 44 -19.28 8.06 1.41
C HIS A 44 -19.17 8.61 2.85
N LYS A 45 -20.19 8.31 3.68
CA LYS A 45 -20.02 8.13 5.12
C LYS A 45 -19.92 6.63 5.42
N PHE A 46 -18.76 6.14 5.81
CA PHE A 46 -18.63 4.89 6.53
C PHE A 46 -19.06 5.15 7.99
N ILE A 47 -20.18 4.53 8.40
CA ILE A 47 -20.56 4.51 9.81
C ILE A 47 -20.05 3.19 10.37
N VAL A 48 -19.06 3.26 11.25
CA VAL A 48 -18.72 2.17 12.16
C VAL A 48 -19.83 2.11 13.21
N ASN A 49 -20.74 1.16 13.09
CA ASN A 49 -21.71 0.89 14.16
C ASN A 49 -21.02 0.06 15.24
N GLY A 50 -20.66 0.73 16.33
CA GLY A 50 -20.44 0.09 17.62
C GLY A 50 -21.75 -0.48 18.15
N SER A 51 -21.69 -1.68 18.66
CA SER A 51 -22.73 -2.48 19.30
C SER A 51 -23.60 -1.71 20.28
N HIS A 52 -24.91 -1.78 20.15
CA HIS A 52 -25.81 -2.03 21.30
C HIS A 52 -27.12 -2.67 20.85
N SER A 53 -27.46 -3.68 21.61
CA SER A 53 -28.65 -4.54 21.59
C SER A 53 -29.98 -3.82 21.63
N SER A 54 -30.99 -4.30 20.91
CA SER A 54 -32.28 -4.77 21.42
C SER A 54 -33.30 -4.94 20.29
N GLN A 55 -33.80 -6.10 20.22
CA GLN A 55 -35.04 -6.76 19.80
C GLN A 55 -36.03 -6.13 18.81
N PRO A 56 -36.88 -6.99 18.21
CA PRO A 56 -37.43 -6.80 16.87
C PRO A 56 -38.89 -6.32 16.89
N GLU A 57 -39.28 -5.64 15.83
CA GLU A 57 -40.73 -5.56 15.47
C GLU A 57 -40.92 -5.87 13.98
N GLU A 58 -41.80 -6.81 13.77
CA GLU A 58 -42.31 -7.29 12.50
C GLU A 58 -43.14 -6.22 11.79
N ALA A 59 -43.02 -6.09 10.49
CA ALA A 59 -44.15 -5.81 9.59
C ALA A 59 -43.81 -6.04 8.11
N SER A 60 -44.36 -7.13 7.61
CA SER A 60 -45.06 -7.36 6.33
C SER A 60 -44.58 -6.68 5.04
N SER A 61 -44.11 -7.54 4.15
CA SER A 61 -44.50 -7.74 2.73
C SER A 61 -44.89 -6.56 1.84
N SER A 62 -44.15 -6.38 0.76
CA SER A 62 -44.70 -6.48 -0.60
C SER A 62 -43.60 -6.57 -1.66
N SER A 63 -43.69 -7.65 -2.38
CA SER A 63 -42.94 -7.98 -3.59
C SER A 63 -43.25 -7.00 -4.73
N ALA A 64 -42.24 -6.49 -5.37
CA ALA A 64 -42.32 -6.04 -6.75
C ALA A 64 -41.02 -6.38 -7.47
N SER A 65 -40.99 -7.52 -8.14
CA SER A 65 -40.09 -7.89 -9.17
C SER A 65 -40.15 -6.88 -10.30
N THR A 66 -39.08 -6.17 -10.56
CA THR A 66 -38.86 -5.51 -11.86
C THR A 66 -37.61 -6.05 -12.47
N ASN A 67 -37.84 -6.89 -13.46
CA ASN A 67 -36.82 -7.33 -14.44
C ASN A 67 -36.22 -6.11 -15.10
N LEU A 68 -34.95 -5.84 -14.79
CA LEU A 68 -34.11 -4.92 -15.56
C LEU A 68 -33.29 -5.75 -16.54
N THR A 69 -33.77 -5.76 -17.78
CA THR A 69 -33.04 -6.25 -18.95
C THR A 69 -31.70 -5.53 -19.10
N ALA A 70 -30.68 -6.32 -19.38
CA ALA A 70 -29.32 -5.89 -19.67
C ALA A 70 -29.24 -5.03 -20.97
N LYS A 71 -29.45 -3.75 -20.86
CA LYS A 71 -29.11 -2.74 -21.89
C LYS A 71 -28.78 -1.46 -21.15
N ASP A 72 -27.50 -1.24 -20.88
CA ASP A 72 -26.84 0.07 -20.71
C ASP A 72 -25.51 -0.09 -19.97
N ALA A 73 -24.57 -0.80 -20.59
CA ALA A 73 -23.18 -0.84 -20.19
C ALA A 73 -22.28 -0.38 -21.35
N THR A 74 -22.54 0.83 -21.86
CA THR A 74 -21.62 1.51 -22.76
C THR A 74 -21.15 2.81 -22.14
N GLY A 75 -19.95 2.76 -21.53
CA GLY A 75 -19.25 3.94 -21.05
C GLY A 75 -18.78 4.83 -22.21
N PRO A 76 -18.48 6.12 -21.95
CA PRO A 76 -18.25 7.16 -22.97
C PRO A 76 -16.92 7.06 -23.72
N TRP A 77 -16.25 5.91 -23.74
CA TRP A 77 -14.96 5.71 -24.40
C TRP A 77 -15.02 5.48 -25.92
N LEU A 78 -16.24 5.31 -26.49
CA LEU A 78 -16.42 5.04 -27.90
C LEU A 78 -17.55 5.87 -28.47
N LYS A 79 -17.38 7.19 -28.58
CA LYS A 79 -18.01 7.93 -29.67
C LYS A 79 -17.12 7.82 -30.90
N ILE A 80 -17.08 6.64 -31.50
CA ILE A 80 -16.68 6.52 -32.90
C ILE A 80 -17.81 7.14 -33.68
N ARG A 81 -17.55 8.31 -34.25
CA ARG A 81 -18.43 8.89 -35.27
C ARG A 81 -18.60 7.84 -36.35
N ASN A 82 -19.83 7.33 -36.50
CA ASN A 82 -20.21 6.56 -37.68
C ASN A 82 -20.07 7.41 -38.89
N TYR A 83 -18.96 7.30 -39.59
CA TYR A 83 -18.77 7.86 -40.92
C TYR A 83 -19.54 6.95 -41.89
N LYS A 84 -20.72 7.41 -42.34
CA LYS A 84 -21.40 6.81 -43.49
C LYS A 84 -20.68 7.30 -44.72
N PRO A 85 -20.03 6.46 -45.51
CA PRO A 85 -19.52 6.88 -46.81
C PRO A 85 -20.70 7.18 -47.75
N LYS A 86 -20.75 8.35 -48.35
CA LYS A 86 -21.63 8.67 -49.46
C LYS A 86 -21.32 7.72 -50.59
N ALA A 87 -22.33 6.99 -51.04
CA ALA A 87 -22.25 6.20 -52.24
C ALA A 87 -22.13 7.18 -53.46
N THR A 88 -20.98 7.19 -54.08
CA THR A 88 -20.81 7.75 -55.45
C THR A 88 -20.91 6.59 -56.41
N ASN A 89 -22.03 6.57 -57.18
CA ASN A 89 -22.18 5.76 -58.35
C ASN A 89 -21.19 6.22 -59.43
N THR A 90 -20.18 5.36 -59.70
CA THR A 90 -19.49 5.39 -60.97
C THR A 90 -19.35 3.92 -61.46
N ARG A 91 -20.05 3.67 -62.56
CA ARG A 91 -19.88 2.48 -63.42
C ARG A 91 -18.49 2.52 -64.06
N SER A 92 -17.70 1.49 -63.90
CA SER A 92 -16.71 1.09 -64.92
C SER A 92 -16.18 -0.33 -64.62
N GLU A 93 -16.43 -1.18 -65.60
CA GLU A 93 -15.59 -2.21 -66.16
C GLU A 93 -14.91 -3.29 -65.30
N GLU A 94 -15.25 -4.50 -65.66
CA GLU A 94 -14.74 -5.79 -65.16
C GLU A 94 -13.24 -5.92 -65.40
N ALA A 95 -12.51 -6.23 -64.34
CA ALA A 95 -11.19 -6.85 -64.36
C ALA A 95 -11.18 -8.12 -63.51
N PRO A 96 -10.51 -9.22 -63.93
CA PRO A 96 -10.69 -10.53 -63.35
C PRO A 96 -9.94 -10.75 -62.03
N GLY A 97 -10.64 -11.23 -61.08
CA GLY A 97 -10.25 -12.24 -60.13
C GLY A 97 -8.96 -12.07 -59.32
N TYR A 98 -8.96 -11.21 -58.32
CA TYR A 98 -8.22 -11.41 -57.10
C TYR A 98 -9.21 -11.51 -55.94
N GLY A 99 -9.38 -12.69 -55.39
CA GLY A 99 -10.18 -12.93 -54.22
C GLY A 99 -9.62 -12.08 -53.05
N PHE A 100 -10.29 -11.01 -52.72
CA PHE A 100 -10.04 -10.29 -51.49
C PHE A 100 -10.40 -11.24 -50.35
N PHE A 101 -9.40 -11.85 -49.74
CA PHE A 101 -9.54 -12.40 -48.42
C PHE A 101 -10.01 -11.23 -47.52
N ARG A 102 -11.29 -11.21 -47.18
CA ARG A 102 -11.77 -10.42 -46.05
C ARG A 102 -10.98 -10.94 -44.86
N LEU A 103 -9.95 -10.18 -44.45
CA LEU A 103 -9.35 -10.35 -43.14
C LEU A 103 -10.52 -10.28 -42.16
N SER A 104 -10.89 -11.42 -41.60
CA SER A 104 -11.87 -11.46 -40.52
C SER A 104 -11.40 -10.47 -39.48
N ARG A 105 -12.26 -9.49 -39.14
CA ARG A 105 -11.97 -8.57 -38.04
C ARG A 105 -11.56 -9.44 -36.85
N GLN A 106 -10.32 -9.32 -36.42
CA GLN A 106 -9.92 -9.97 -35.18
C GLN A 106 -10.95 -9.61 -34.10
N PRO A 107 -11.42 -10.59 -33.34
CA PRO A 107 -12.38 -10.30 -32.29
C PRO A 107 -11.80 -9.18 -31.42
N SER A 108 -12.57 -8.11 -31.24
CA SER A 108 -12.14 -6.99 -30.41
C SER A 108 -11.84 -7.50 -29.01
N SER A 109 -10.60 -7.35 -28.53
CA SER A 109 -10.20 -7.76 -27.18
C SER A 109 -11.13 -7.14 -26.15
N THR A 110 -11.53 -7.93 -25.16
CA THR A 110 -12.35 -7.44 -24.05
C THR A 110 -11.57 -6.39 -23.23
N PRO A 111 -12.26 -5.52 -22.46
CA PRO A 111 -11.56 -4.59 -21.56
C PRO A 111 -10.60 -5.31 -20.60
N THR A 112 -10.98 -6.49 -20.13
CA THR A 112 -10.19 -7.33 -19.22
C THR A 112 -8.94 -7.90 -19.90
N GLU A 113 -9.04 -8.35 -21.16
CA GLU A 113 -7.88 -8.81 -21.94
C GLU A 113 -6.91 -7.65 -22.23
N ARG A 114 -7.42 -6.46 -22.53
CA ARG A 114 -6.59 -5.27 -22.71
C ARG A 114 -5.85 -4.90 -21.44
N LEU A 115 -6.55 -4.96 -20.29
CA LEU A 115 -5.94 -4.73 -18.99
C LEU A 115 -4.85 -5.76 -18.69
N GLY A 116 -5.12 -7.04 -18.90
CA GLY A 116 -4.12 -8.11 -18.75
C GLY A 116 -2.90 -7.91 -19.64
N SER A 117 -3.11 -7.59 -20.91
CA SER A 117 -2.02 -7.30 -21.86
C SER A 117 -1.21 -6.06 -21.46
N TYR A 118 -1.87 -5.01 -20.97
CA TYR A 118 -1.21 -3.82 -20.46
C TYR A 118 -0.30 -4.16 -19.28
N LEU A 119 -0.78 -4.92 -18.31
CA LEU A 119 -0.01 -5.34 -17.14
C LEU A 119 1.24 -6.14 -17.50
N ILE A 120 1.08 -7.14 -18.38
CA ILE A 120 2.21 -7.97 -18.85
C ILE A 120 3.26 -7.09 -19.55
N THR A 121 2.81 -6.14 -20.38
CA THR A 121 3.72 -5.24 -21.10
C THR A 121 4.43 -4.27 -20.17
N GLN A 122 3.73 -3.71 -19.18
CA GLN A 122 4.31 -2.75 -18.24
C GLN A 122 5.22 -3.42 -17.21
N SER A 123 4.92 -4.64 -16.78
CA SER A 123 5.77 -5.37 -15.82
C SER A 123 7.20 -5.58 -16.34
N SER A 124 7.39 -5.67 -17.66
CA SER A 124 8.72 -5.79 -18.27
C SER A 124 9.43 -4.43 -18.48
N LYS A 125 8.72 -3.30 -18.39
CA LYS A 125 9.23 -1.98 -18.71
C LYS A 125 9.38 -1.05 -17.51
N SER A 126 8.65 -1.31 -16.44
CA SER A 126 8.54 -0.40 -15.30
C SER A 126 8.87 -1.12 -13.99
N PRO A 127 10.12 -1.03 -13.49
CA PRO A 127 10.52 -1.61 -12.22
C PRO A 127 9.60 -1.20 -11.06
N ASP A 128 9.21 0.05 -11.00
CA ASP A 128 8.28 0.62 -10.00
C ASP A 128 6.96 -0.16 -9.91
N LEU A 129 6.42 -0.62 -11.05
CA LEU A 129 5.17 -1.37 -11.07
C LEU A 129 5.35 -2.75 -10.44
N VAL A 130 6.48 -3.40 -10.70
CA VAL A 130 6.81 -4.73 -10.16
C VAL A 130 7.04 -4.64 -8.64
N VAL A 131 7.75 -3.62 -8.17
CA VAL A 131 7.96 -3.39 -6.73
C VAL A 131 6.64 -3.17 -5.99
N ASN A 132 5.71 -2.44 -6.61
CA ASN A 132 4.41 -2.16 -5.99
C ASN A 132 3.43 -3.34 -6.06
N LEU A 133 3.57 -4.23 -7.04
CA LEU A 133 2.67 -5.38 -7.25
C LEU A 133 3.50 -6.64 -7.55
N ALA A 134 4.20 -7.17 -6.56
CA ALA A 134 5.06 -8.35 -6.72
C ALA A 134 4.29 -9.59 -7.26
N TYR A 135 2.99 -9.67 -6.97
CA TYR A 135 2.11 -10.74 -7.45
C TYR A 135 1.48 -10.47 -8.83
N LEU A 136 1.91 -9.43 -9.54
CA LEU A 136 1.33 -8.98 -10.81
C LEU A 136 1.19 -10.10 -11.85
N LYS A 137 2.18 -10.99 -11.93
CA LYS A 137 2.19 -12.13 -12.86
C LYS A 137 1.02 -13.11 -12.66
N HIS A 138 0.42 -13.13 -11.47
CA HIS A 138 -0.69 -14.04 -11.12
C HIS A 138 -2.08 -13.42 -11.36
N LEU A 139 -2.17 -12.11 -11.65
CA LEU A 139 -3.44 -11.41 -11.79
C LEU A 139 -4.16 -11.63 -13.13
N PRO A 140 -3.48 -11.63 -14.32
CA PRO A 140 -4.17 -11.60 -15.60
C PRO A 140 -5.20 -12.73 -15.80
N ARG A 141 -4.89 -13.93 -15.35
CA ARG A 141 -5.78 -15.11 -15.48
C ARG A 141 -7.06 -15.00 -14.65
N ARG A 142 -7.03 -14.21 -13.56
CA ARG A 142 -8.13 -14.05 -12.59
C ARG A 142 -9.08 -12.90 -12.89
N LEU A 143 -8.68 -12.01 -13.81
CA LEU A 143 -9.46 -10.81 -14.11
C LEU A 143 -10.82 -11.12 -14.76
N ILE A 144 -10.91 -12.21 -15.53
CA ILE A 144 -12.14 -12.61 -16.23
C ILE A 144 -13.21 -13.04 -15.22
N GLU A 145 -12.80 -13.75 -14.17
CA GLU A 145 -13.70 -14.36 -13.19
C GLU A 145 -13.98 -13.43 -11.99
N SER A 146 -13.21 -12.34 -11.83
CA SER A 146 -13.33 -11.44 -10.69
C SER A 146 -13.50 -9.98 -11.12
N PRO A 147 -14.75 -9.51 -11.29
CA PRO A 147 -15.02 -8.10 -11.60
C PRO A 147 -14.47 -7.13 -10.56
N VAL A 148 -14.45 -7.51 -9.27
CA VAL A 148 -13.89 -6.65 -8.20
C VAL A 148 -12.40 -6.45 -8.40
N LEU A 149 -11.65 -7.52 -8.69
CA LEU A 149 -10.22 -7.43 -8.95
C LEU A 149 -9.94 -6.60 -10.22
N ALA A 150 -10.68 -6.86 -11.29
CA ALA A 150 -10.55 -6.12 -12.56
C ALA A 150 -10.80 -4.62 -12.38
N ASN A 151 -11.84 -4.23 -11.63
CA ASN A 151 -12.16 -2.82 -11.39
C ASN A 151 -11.08 -2.12 -10.54
N CYS A 152 -10.61 -2.75 -9.46
CA CYS A 152 -9.55 -2.18 -8.61
C CYS A 152 -8.23 -2.04 -9.37
N LEU A 153 -7.87 -3.06 -10.13
CA LEU A 153 -6.65 -3.03 -10.94
C LEU A 153 -6.72 -2.00 -12.07
N ASN A 154 -7.90 -1.78 -12.66
CA ASN A 154 -8.11 -0.73 -13.66
C ASN A 154 -7.87 0.66 -13.06
N VAL A 155 -8.32 0.91 -11.82
CA VAL A 155 -7.99 2.17 -11.12
C VAL A 155 -6.50 2.32 -10.92
N PHE A 156 -5.83 1.26 -10.45
CA PHE A 156 -4.38 1.29 -10.25
C PHE A 156 -3.62 1.62 -11.53
N CYS A 157 -3.91 0.91 -12.62
CA CYS A 157 -3.28 1.13 -13.92
C CYS A 157 -3.57 2.52 -14.50
N ASN A 158 -4.78 3.04 -14.27
CA ASN A 158 -5.14 4.40 -14.69
C ASN A 158 -4.35 5.44 -13.89
N SER A 159 -4.29 5.31 -12.56
CA SER A 159 -3.53 6.21 -11.70
C SER A 159 -2.03 6.16 -12.00
N TRP A 160 -1.49 4.97 -12.23
CA TRP A 160 -0.12 4.78 -12.70
C TRP A 160 0.15 5.50 -14.03
N SER A 161 -0.73 5.33 -15.01
CA SER A 161 -0.61 6.01 -16.31
C SER A 161 -0.70 7.53 -16.17
N ASN A 162 -1.57 8.03 -15.29
CA ASN A 162 -1.72 9.46 -15.02
C ASN A 162 -0.43 10.02 -14.36
N TYR A 163 0.16 9.27 -13.41
CA TYR A 163 1.45 9.60 -12.82
C TYR A 163 2.57 9.68 -13.88
N GLN A 164 2.69 8.67 -14.75
CA GLN A 164 3.69 8.66 -15.82
C GLN A 164 3.53 9.82 -16.81
N ARG A 165 2.32 10.32 -16.97
CA ARG A 165 1.99 11.50 -17.80
C ARG A 165 2.26 12.83 -17.08
N GLY A 166 2.71 12.80 -15.83
CA GLY A 166 2.98 13.98 -15.03
C GLY A 166 1.73 14.77 -14.65
N LEU A 167 0.57 14.12 -14.53
CA LEU A 167 -0.64 14.83 -14.10
C LEU A 167 -0.49 15.27 -12.62
N PRO A 168 -1.07 16.42 -12.26
CA PRO A 168 -1.01 16.92 -10.89
C PRO A 168 -1.73 15.97 -9.92
N PRO A 169 -1.32 15.92 -8.64
CA PRO A 169 -1.82 15.00 -7.65
C PRO A 169 -3.34 14.82 -7.59
N PRO A 170 -4.17 15.88 -7.62
CA PRO A 170 -5.63 15.73 -7.58
C PRO A 170 -6.24 15.01 -8.80
N GLN A 171 -5.46 14.86 -9.88
CA GLN A 171 -5.89 14.20 -11.12
C GLN A 171 -5.33 12.79 -11.29
N LEU A 172 -4.52 12.32 -10.34
CA LEU A 172 -3.93 10.98 -10.41
C LEU A 172 -4.99 9.89 -10.30
N ILE A 173 -5.97 10.05 -9.42
CA ILE A 173 -7.06 9.08 -9.23
C ILE A 173 -8.31 9.56 -9.97
N ASP A 174 -8.77 8.79 -10.96
CA ASP A 174 -10.08 9.01 -11.58
C ASP A 174 -11.20 8.64 -10.60
N ALA A 175 -11.93 9.65 -10.10
CA ALA A 175 -12.99 9.48 -9.10
C ALA A 175 -14.13 8.56 -9.58
N ARG A 176 -14.38 8.46 -10.89
CA ARG A 176 -15.43 7.61 -11.45
C ARG A 176 -14.99 6.15 -11.41
N LEU A 177 -13.76 5.85 -11.84
CA LEU A 177 -13.22 4.50 -11.80
C LEU A 177 -13.07 4.04 -10.34
N TYR A 178 -12.57 4.90 -9.47
CA TYR A 178 -12.43 4.62 -8.05
C TYR A 178 -13.79 4.33 -7.39
N GLY A 179 -14.83 5.14 -7.68
CA GLY A 179 -16.19 4.87 -7.21
C GLY A 179 -16.79 3.57 -7.74
N LEU A 180 -16.43 3.15 -8.97
CA LEU A 180 -16.83 1.84 -9.51
C LEU A 180 -16.13 0.69 -8.75
N ALA A 181 -14.84 0.81 -8.50
CA ALA A 181 -14.06 -0.17 -7.74
C ALA A 181 -14.62 -0.35 -6.32
N LEU A 182 -14.91 0.75 -5.61
CA LEU A 182 -15.52 0.70 -4.27
C LEU A 182 -16.89 0.02 -4.26
N ARG A 183 -17.77 0.31 -5.24
CA ARG A 183 -19.06 -0.37 -5.34
C ARG A 183 -18.92 -1.86 -5.62
N SER A 184 -17.98 -2.22 -6.48
CA SER A 184 -17.66 -3.61 -6.81
C SER A 184 -17.11 -4.36 -5.60
N LEU A 185 -16.23 -3.71 -4.82
CA LEU A 185 -15.70 -4.27 -3.57
C LEU A 185 -16.80 -4.45 -2.53
N HIS A 186 -17.63 -3.44 -2.33
CA HIS A 186 -18.75 -3.54 -1.40
C HIS A 186 -19.73 -4.68 -1.76
N ALA A 187 -20.01 -4.88 -3.05
CA ALA A 187 -20.82 -6.00 -3.51
C ALA A 187 -20.15 -7.37 -3.25
N ALA A 188 -18.83 -7.47 -3.47
CA ALA A 188 -18.08 -8.70 -3.20
C ALA A 188 -18.04 -9.02 -1.69
N LEU A 189 -17.85 -8.01 -0.83
CA LEU A 189 -17.80 -8.17 0.63
C LEU A 189 -19.15 -8.61 1.23
N ASN A 190 -20.27 -8.24 0.61
CA ASN A 190 -21.61 -8.63 1.03
C ASN A 190 -22.14 -9.88 0.29
N GLY A 191 -21.34 -10.52 -0.54
CA GLY A 191 -21.69 -11.68 -1.35
C GLY A 191 -20.86 -12.92 -1.04
N PRO A 192 -21.06 -13.99 -1.83
CA PRO A 192 -20.31 -15.25 -1.66
C PRO A 192 -18.82 -15.12 -1.99
N ALA A 193 -18.40 -14.01 -2.61
CA ALA A 193 -17.01 -13.74 -2.93
C ALA A 193 -16.22 -13.11 -1.77
N GLN A 194 -16.83 -12.89 -0.59
CA GLN A 194 -16.24 -12.18 0.54
C GLN A 194 -14.82 -12.68 0.91
N LEU A 195 -14.64 -13.97 0.99
CA LEU A 195 -13.38 -14.62 1.42
C LEU A 195 -12.51 -15.11 0.25
N ARG A 196 -12.86 -14.76 -0.99
CA ARG A 196 -12.03 -15.10 -2.13
C ARG A 196 -10.74 -14.29 -2.12
N ILE A 197 -9.65 -14.91 -2.56
CA ILE A 197 -8.34 -14.27 -2.62
C ILE A 197 -8.36 -13.03 -3.54
N GLU A 198 -9.15 -13.05 -4.59
CA GLU A 198 -9.33 -11.93 -5.50
C GLU A 198 -9.93 -10.70 -4.81
N THR A 199 -10.84 -10.91 -3.84
CA THR A 199 -11.43 -9.81 -3.06
C THR A 199 -10.41 -9.20 -2.10
N LEU A 200 -9.63 -10.04 -1.41
CA LEU A 200 -8.55 -9.57 -0.55
C LEU A 200 -7.46 -8.85 -1.35
N THR A 201 -7.09 -9.37 -2.52
CA THR A 201 -6.15 -8.72 -3.44
C THR A 201 -6.68 -7.37 -3.92
N ALA A 202 -7.97 -7.27 -4.23
CA ALA A 202 -8.60 -6.00 -4.62
C ALA A 202 -8.52 -4.95 -3.50
N MET A 203 -8.70 -5.36 -2.23
CA MET A 203 -8.51 -4.46 -1.08
C MET A 203 -7.06 -3.99 -0.95
N ALA A 204 -6.09 -4.90 -1.08
CA ALA A 204 -4.66 -4.56 -1.05
C ALA A 204 -4.28 -3.58 -2.18
N ILE A 205 -4.84 -3.76 -3.39
CA ILE A 205 -4.64 -2.83 -4.51
C ILE A 205 -5.22 -1.45 -4.20
N LEU A 206 -6.43 -1.36 -3.63
CA LEU A 206 -7.04 -0.08 -3.25
C LEU A 206 -6.21 0.63 -2.18
N GLN A 207 -5.71 -0.10 -1.19
CA GLN A 207 -4.81 0.46 -0.19
C GLN A 207 -3.54 1.04 -0.82
N LYS A 208 -2.95 0.33 -1.80
CA LYS A 208 -1.79 0.86 -2.54
C LYS A 208 -2.12 2.09 -3.36
N ILE A 209 -3.29 2.16 -3.99
CA ILE A 209 -3.74 3.35 -4.72
C ILE A 209 -3.77 4.56 -3.76
N GLU A 210 -4.33 4.39 -2.58
CA GLU A 210 -4.41 5.46 -1.58
C GLU A 210 -3.03 5.84 -1.05
N LEU A 211 -2.18 4.86 -0.78
CA LEU A 211 -0.81 5.10 -0.32
C LEU A 211 0.01 5.89 -1.36
N LEU A 212 -0.08 5.51 -2.63
CA LEU A 212 0.78 6.04 -3.68
C LEU A 212 0.23 7.33 -4.30
N PHE A 213 -1.08 7.43 -4.52
CA PHE A 213 -1.67 8.46 -5.38
C PHE A 213 -2.65 9.39 -4.67
N ASP A 214 -3.17 9.04 -3.46
CA ASP A 214 -4.07 9.92 -2.73
C ASP A 214 -3.28 10.89 -1.86
N VAL A 215 -3.29 12.16 -2.25
CA VAL A 215 -2.56 13.23 -1.56
C VAL A 215 -3.42 13.93 -0.51
N GLU A 216 -4.75 13.93 -0.70
CA GLU A 216 -5.67 14.73 0.13
C GLU A 216 -6.11 14.00 1.41
N ARG A 217 -6.15 12.66 1.36
CA ARG A 217 -6.78 11.84 2.40
C ARG A 217 -5.81 11.18 3.37
N GLY A 218 -4.71 11.81 3.70
CA GLY A 218 -3.55 11.35 4.47
C GLY A 218 -3.73 10.24 5.53
N ASN A 219 -4.93 10.05 6.10
CA ASN A 219 -5.19 9.11 7.20
C ASN A 219 -5.98 7.85 6.79
N HIS A 220 -6.32 7.68 5.51
CA HIS A 220 -7.12 6.53 5.06
C HIS A 220 -6.32 5.25 4.85
N GLN A 221 -4.98 5.31 4.90
CA GLN A 221 -4.08 4.18 4.67
C GLN A 221 -4.35 2.97 5.57
N THR A 222 -4.87 3.19 6.79
CA THR A 222 -5.16 2.12 7.75
C THR A 222 -6.57 1.55 7.65
N ILE A 223 -7.47 2.18 6.87
CA ILE A 223 -8.88 1.74 6.79
C ILE A 223 -8.99 0.40 6.07
N HIS A 224 -8.36 0.27 4.90
CA HIS A 224 -8.42 -0.98 4.14
C HIS A 224 -7.63 -2.10 4.83
N SER A 225 -6.48 -1.80 5.42
CA SER A 225 -5.72 -2.80 6.20
C SER A 225 -6.51 -3.27 7.42
N GLY A 226 -7.17 -2.36 8.15
CA GLY A 226 -8.07 -2.73 9.24
C GLY A 226 -9.24 -3.60 8.80
N GLY A 227 -9.79 -3.35 7.60
CA GLY A 227 -10.83 -4.19 7.00
C GLY A 227 -10.33 -5.56 6.51
N MET A 228 -9.05 -5.69 6.13
CA MET A 228 -8.46 -6.96 5.71
C MET A 228 -8.29 -7.94 6.88
N ILE A 229 -7.94 -7.47 8.07
CA ILE A 229 -7.65 -8.31 9.24
C ILE A 229 -8.76 -9.33 9.52
N PRO A 230 -10.02 -8.92 9.76
CA PRO A 230 -11.09 -9.88 10.07
C PRO A 230 -11.39 -10.84 8.91
N LEU A 231 -11.21 -10.41 7.67
CA LEU A 231 -11.40 -11.26 6.50
C LEU A 231 -10.30 -12.32 6.37
N MET A 232 -9.05 -11.93 6.59
CA MET A 232 -7.92 -12.86 6.59
C MET A 232 -8.06 -13.89 7.72
N ILE A 233 -8.40 -13.45 8.93
CA ILE A 233 -8.65 -14.37 10.06
C ILE A 233 -9.76 -15.36 9.71
N LYS A 234 -10.88 -14.88 9.15
CA LYS A 234 -12.03 -15.72 8.75
C LYS A 234 -11.70 -16.68 7.61
N LYS A 235 -10.89 -16.23 6.64
CA LYS A 235 -10.42 -17.07 5.53
C LYS A 235 -9.48 -18.16 6.03
N GLY A 236 -8.65 -17.86 7.02
CA GLY A 236 -7.57 -18.71 7.50
C GLY A 236 -6.25 -18.52 6.73
N PRO A 237 -5.21 -19.31 7.09
CA PRO A 237 -3.89 -19.23 6.49
C PRO A 237 -3.88 -19.39 4.97
N PRO A 238 -2.82 -18.91 4.28
CA PRO A 238 -2.75 -18.98 2.83
C PRO A 238 -2.66 -20.43 2.33
N SER A 239 -3.21 -20.66 1.15
CA SER A 239 -3.05 -21.93 0.44
C SER A 239 -1.65 -22.02 -0.17
N LEU A 240 -0.96 -23.12 0.05
CA LEU A 240 0.35 -23.40 -0.56
C LEU A 240 0.27 -23.67 -2.06
N ASP A 241 -0.90 -24.06 -2.53
CA ASP A 241 -1.14 -24.38 -3.94
C ASP A 241 -1.56 -23.14 -4.76
N ASP A 242 -1.83 -22.02 -4.10
CA ASP A 242 -2.17 -20.76 -4.74
C ASP A 242 -1.05 -19.72 -4.55
N PRO A 243 -0.21 -19.48 -5.57
CA PRO A 243 0.87 -18.50 -5.48
C PRO A 243 0.38 -17.06 -5.18
N LEU A 244 -0.83 -16.67 -5.64
CA LEU A 244 -1.38 -15.35 -5.31
C LEU A 244 -1.68 -15.23 -3.83
N ASP A 245 -2.25 -16.28 -3.23
CA ASP A 245 -2.58 -16.29 -1.79
C ASP A 245 -1.30 -16.19 -0.93
N MET A 246 -0.26 -16.92 -1.30
CA MET A 246 1.05 -16.83 -0.63
C MET A 246 1.68 -15.45 -0.78
N HIS A 247 1.74 -14.90 -1.99
CA HIS A 247 2.30 -13.56 -2.21
C HIS A 247 1.53 -12.48 -1.45
N LEU A 248 0.19 -12.55 -1.45
CA LEU A 248 -0.62 -11.60 -0.70
C LEU A 248 -0.39 -11.70 0.80
N ALA A 249 -0.23 -12.92 1.33
CA ALA A 249 0.02 -13.13 2.74
C ALA A 249 1.39 -12.58 3.17
N HIS A 250 2.45 -12.76 2.37
CA HIS A 250 3.75 -12.15 2.62
C HIS A 250 3.70 -10.62 2.57
N GLU A 251 3.04 -10.05 1.56
CA GLU A 251 2.86 -8.59 1.49
C GLU A 251 2.05 -8.06 2.67
N ALA A 252 1.04 -8.80 3.10
CA ALA A 252 0.19 -8.41 4.23
C ALA A 252 0.98 -8.34 5.55
N GLN A 253 2.05 -9.10 5.74
CA GLN A 253 2.88 -9.01 6.96
C GLN A 253 3.40 -7.59 7.17
N VAL A 254 3.99 -6.98 6.15
CA VAL A 254 4.50 -5.61 6.22
C VAL A 254 3.36 -4.58 6.28
N THR A 255 2.34 -4.76 5.44
CA THR A 255 1.20 -3.84 5.36
C THR A 255 0.40 -3.77 6.66
N LEU A 256 0.15 -4.93 7.29
CA LEU A 256 -0.56 -5.01 8.55
C LEU A 256 0.33 -4.60 9.74
N ALA A 257 1.65 -4.80 9.66
CA ALA A 257 2.56 -4.25 10.66
C ALA A 257 2.41 -2.72 10.74
N VAL A 258 2.34 -2.02 9.60
CA VAL A 258 2.08 -0.57 9.58
C VAL A 258 0.73 -0.22 10.22
N HIS A 259 -0.32 -1.02 10.01
CA HIS A 259 -1.61 -0.84 10.69
C HIS A 259 -1.46 -0.93 12.21
N TRP A 260 -0.75 -1.94 12.71
CA TRP A 260 -0.54 -2.14 14.14
C TRP A 260 0.44 -1.15 14.79
N LEU A 261 1.27 -0.43 14.02
CA LEU A 261 2.04 0.70 14.57
C LEU A 261 1.11 1.82 15.09
N VAL A 262 -0.05 1.99 14.45
CA VAL A 262 -1.04 3.02 14.80
C VAL A 262 -2.08 2.49 15.78
N HIS A 263 -2.55 1.26 15.56
CA HIS A 263 -3.61 0.64 16.33
C HIS A 263 -3.04 -0.50 17.17
N ARG A 264 -3.23 -0.43 18.48
CA ARG A 264 -2.87 -1.56 19.33
C ARG A 264 -3.67 -2.80 18.92
N GLY A 265 -2.98 -3.89 18.71
CA GLY A 265 -3.59 -5.14 18.29
C GLY A 265 -2.59 -6.27 18.33
N ASP A 266 -3.11 -7.47 18.14
CA ASP A 266 -2.33 -8.68 18.14
C ASP A 266 -2.09 -9.15 16.71
N ASN A 267 -0.83 -9.34 16.35
CA ASN A 267 -0.46 -9.84 15.05
C ASN A 267 -0.73 -11.35 14.96
N PHE A 268 -1.94 -11.71 14.49
CA PHE A 268 -2.35 -13.10 14.33
C PHE A 268 -1.44 -13.90 13.38
N MET A 269 -0.73 -13.23 12.45
CA MET A 269 0.17 -13.89 11.49
C MET A 269 1.42 -14.46 12.14
N LEU A 270 1.76 -14.02 13.37
CA LEU A 270 2.87 -14.56 14.16
C LEU A 270 2.47 -15.76 15.04
N ARG A 271 1.24 -16.23 14.91
CA ARG A 271 0.71 -17.36 15.69
C ARG A 271 0.39 -18.56 14.80
N SER A 272 0.39 -19.75 15.40
CA SER A 272 -0.15 -20.96 14.76
C SER A 272 -1.64 -20.75 14.40
N PRO A 273 -2.12 -21.24 13.26
CA PRO A 273 -1.39 -21.96 12.22
C PRO A 273 -0.78 -21.04 11.12
N TRP A 274 -0.86 -19.70 11.25
CA TRP A 274 -0.40 -18.76 10.22
C TRP A 274 1.12 -18.78 10.04
N ILE A 275 1.87 -18.66 11.13
CA ILE A 275 3.34 -18.60 11.09
C ILE A 275 3.94 -19.87 10.47
N GLU A 276 3.38 -21.04 10.81
CA GLU A 276 3.82 -22.33 10.27
C GLU A 276 3.58 -22.40 8.76
N ARG A 277 2.40 -21.92 8.30
CA ARG A 277 2.05 -21.93 6.89
C ARG A 277 2.91 -20.94 6.08
N LEU A 278 3.23 -19.79 6.64
CA LEU A 278 4.12 -18.81 6.02
C LEU A 278 5.55 -19.34 5.92
N GLN A 279 6.04 -20.03 6.95
CA GLN A 279 7.34 -20.69 6.92
C GLN A 279 7.38 -21.77 5.84
N GLU A 280 6.41 -22.69 5.81
CA GLU A 280 6.33 -23.75 4.80
C GLU A 280 6.25 -23.17 3.38
N GLY A 281 5.47 -22.10 3.18
CA GLY A 281 5.39 -21.43 1.88
C GLY A 281 6.71 -20.81 1.46
N THR A 282 7.43 -20.19 2.39
CA THR A 282 8.76 -19.62 2.13
C THR A 282 9.78 -20.70 1.74
N GLU A 283 9.76 -21.84 2.43
CA GLU A 283 10.63 -22.98 2.12
C GLU A 283 10.34 -23.55 0.72
N ARG A 284 9.06 -23.71 0.35
CA ARG A 284 8.67 -24.20 -1.00
C ARG A 284 9.10 -23.26 -2.11
N LEU A 285 8.90 -21.94 -1.94
CA LEU A 285 9.33 -20.94 -2.94
C LEU A 285 10.85 -20.95 -3.15
N GLY A 286 11.63 -21.32 -2.14
CA GLY A 286 13.07 -21.40 -2.25
C GLY A 286 13.61 -22.57 -3.01
N LEU A 287 12.86 -23.66 -3.08
CA LEU A 287 13.24 -24.84 -3.86
C LEU A 287 13.15 -24.59 -5.38
N GLU A 288 12.36 -23.60 -5.80
CA GLU A 288 12.21 -23.23 -7.22
C GLU A 288 13.35 -22.35 -7.73
N ASP A 289 14.00 -21.52 -6.89
CA ASP A 289 15.02 -20.53 -7.29
C ASP A 289 16.50 -20.97 -7.16
N ASN A 290 16.78 -22.16 -6.98
CA ASN A 290 17.92 -23.09 -7.12
C ASN A 290 19.38 -22.61 -7.00
N LYS A 291 19.75 -21.39 -6.64
CA LYS A 291 21.19 -21.01 -6.55
C LYS A 291 21.70 -20.53 -5.21
N PHE A 292 20.86 -19.93 -4.39
CA PHE A 292 21.23 -19.46 -3.06
C PHE A 292 19.99 -19.31 -2.17
N ASP A 293 19.93 -20.08 -1.09
CA ASP A 293 18.77 -20.06 -0.21
C ASP A 293 18.78 -18.83 0.72
N LEU A 294 18.01 -17.82 0.35
CA LEU A 294 17.74 -16.64 1.18
C LEU A 294 16.47 -16.77 2.03
N ASN A 295 15.72 -17.86 1.87
CA ASN A 295 14.35 -17.95 2.33
C ASN A 295 14.22 -17.97 3.84
N LEU A 296 14.99 -18.81 4.51
CA LEU A 296 14.93 -18.89 5.98
C LEU A 296 15.28 -17.53 6.60
N SER A 297 16.33 -16.88 6.11
CA SER A 297 16.74 -15.55 6.59
C SER A 297 15.67 -14.50 6.30
N SER A 298 15.01 -14.55 5.13
CA SER A 298 13.90 -13.65 4.80
C SER A 298 12.74 -13.86 5.77
N PHE A 299 12.35 -15.10 6.02
CA PHE A 299 11.29 -15.42 6.98
C PHE A 299 11.60 -14.92 8.40
N VAL A 300 12.84 -15.06 8.86
CA VAL A 300 13.28 -14.54 10.17
C VAL A 300 13.12 -13.02 10.25
N VAL A 301 13.50 -12.31 9.18
CA VAL A 301 13.40 -10.85 9.11
C VAL A 301 11.93 -10.41 9.03
N ASP A 302 11.09 -11.10 8.26
CA ASP A 302 9.64 -10.82 8.17
C ASP A 302 8.95 -10.99 9.53
N VAL A 303 9.30 -12.04 10.28
CA VAL A 303 8.83 -12.24 11.65
C VAL A 303 9.29 -11.10 12.57
N ALA A 304 10.52 -10.62 12.41
CA ALA A 304 11.05 -9.51 13.19
C ALA A 304 10.30 -8.19 12.90
N ILE A 305 10.01 -7.91 11.63
CA ILE A 305 9.16 -6.78 11.22
C ILE A 305 7.75 -6.93 11.81
N GLY A 306 7.19 -8.13 11.78
CA GLY A 306 5.88 -8.42 12.34
C GLY A 306 5.77 -8.18 13.86
N ARG A 307 6.89 -8.27 14.61
CA ARG A 307 6.97 -7.97 16.04
C ARG A 307 7.23 -6.50 16.37
N TRP A 308 7.64 -5.72 15.40
CA TRP A 308 7.94 -4.30 15.61
C TRP A 308 6.82 -3.52 16.29
N PRO A 309 5.53 -3.64 15.89
CA PRO A 309 4.45 -2.92 16.57
C PRO A 309 4.31 -3.26 18.07
N GLU A 310 4.52 -4.50 18.47
CA GLU A 310 4.52 -4.93 19.87
C GLU A 310 5.57 -4.14 20.67
N PHE A 311 6.81 -4.12 20.20
CA PHE A 311 7.90 -3.40 20.85
C PHE A 311 7.68 -1.89 20.86
N LEU A 312 7.13 -1.33 19.77
CA LEU A 312 6.81 0.09 19.69
C LEU A 312 5.80 0.50 20.77
N HIS A 313 4.73 -0.28 20.94
CA HIS A 313 3.71 0.03 21.95
C HIS A 313 4.25 -0.13 23.37
N GLU A 314 5.10 -1.11 23.62
CA GLU A 314 5.76 -1.25 24.92
C GLU A 314 6.76 -0.12 25.20
N MET A 315 7.48 0.38 24.17
CA MET A 315 8.30 1.58 24.28
C MET A 315 7.47 2.80 24.68
N ASN A 316 6.31 3.00 24.04
CA ASN A 316 5.38 4.05 24.42
C ASN A 316 4.92 3.90 25.87
N ASP A 317 4.61 2.69 26.31
CA ASP A 317 4.17 2.42 27.70
C ASP A 317 5.28 2.73 28.70
N VAL A 318 6.55 2.44 28.40
CA VAL A 318 7.69 2.80 29.24
C VAL A 318 7.82 4.32 29.38
N HIS A 319 7.72 5.04 28.26
CA HIS A 319 7.92 6.49 28.25
C HIS A 319 6.72 7.30 28.80
N SER A 320 5.52 6.72 28.80
CA SER A 320 4.30 7.36 29.32
C SER A 320 3.91 6.93 30.74
N ASN A 321 4.67 6.02 31.37
CA ASN A 321 4.35 5.53 32.69
C ASN A 321 4.69 6.55 33.77
N GLU A 322 3.69 6.94 34.57
CA GLU A 322 3.85 7.92 35.66
C GLU A 322 4.56 7.34 36.89
N ASP A 323 4.59 6.02 37.07
CA ASP A 323 5.36 5.37 38.14
C ASP A 323 6.81 5.09 37.70
N PRO A 324 7.82 5.83 38.18
CA PRO A 324 9.20 5.68 37.77
C PRO A 324 9.77 4.29 38.06
N ILE A 325 9.32 3.61 39.15
CA ILE A 325 9.84 2.30 39.55
C ILE A 325 9.27 1.23 38.61
N ALA A 326 7.98 1.31 38.28
CA ALA A 326 7.34 0.43 37.31
C ALA A 326 7.92 0.65 35.92
N ALA A 327 8.13 1.89 35.49
CA ALA A 327 8.76 2.24 34.21
C ALA A 327 10.17 1.66 34.09
N GLN A 328 11.01 1.78 35.12
CA GLN A 328 12.37 1.22 35.15
C GLN A 328 12.38 -0.32 35.06
N ARG A 329 11.47 -0.99 35.77
CA ARG A 329 11.33 -2.46 35.70
C ARG A 329 10.89 -2.89 34.30
N HIS A 330 9.91 -2.20 33.72
CA HIS A 330 9.43 -2.46 32.36
C HIS A 330 10.53 -2.23 31.33
N ALA A 331 11.24 -1.10 31.41
CA ALA A 331 12.36 -0.76 30.55
C ALA A 331 13.46 -1.83 30.56
N LYS A 332 13.82 -2.35 31.74
CA LYS A 332 14.83 -3.42 31.88
C LYS A 332 14.37 -4.73 31.23
N SER A 333 13.12 -5.11 31.45
CA SER A 333 12.54 -6.33 30.85
C SER A 333 12.46 -6.20 29.33
N LEU A 334 11.95 -5.08 28.81
CA LEU A 334 11.83 -4.81 27.38
C LEU A 334 13.21 -4.80 26.72
N GLN A 335 14.20 -4.14 27.32
CA GLN A 335 15.57 -4.10 26.83
C GLN A 335 16.19 -5.51 26.67
N ALA A 336 15.98 -6.37 27.66
CA ALA A 336 16.47 -7.75 27.58
C ALA A 336 15.84 -8.52 26.42
N ARG A 337 14.55 -8.35 26.20
CA ARG A 337 13.83 -8.97 25.07
C ARG A 337 14.27 -8.42 23.73
N LEU A 338 14.47 -7.09 23.60
CA LEU A 338 14.98 -6.47 22.38
C LEU A 338 16.39 -6.95 22.04
N LYS A 339 17.29 -7.04 23.04
CA LYS A 339 18.64 -7.58 22.86
C LYS A 339 18.59 -9.04 22.40
N HIS A 340 17.80 -9.86 23.07
CA HIS A 340 17.63 -11.26 22.67
C HIS A 340 17.08 -11.40 21.24
N HIS A 341 16.09 -10.59 20.89
CA HIS A 341 15.51 -10.60 19.54
C HIS A 341 16.51 -10.14 18.47
N PHE A 342 17.27 -9.09 18.76
CA PHE A 342 18.37 -8.66 17.88
C PHE A 342 19.39 -9.78 17.67
N ASP A 343 19.81 -10.44 18.74
CA ASP A 343 20.78 -11.54 18.67
C ASP A 343 20.28 -12.73 17.86
N GLN A 344 18.98 -13.02 17.92
CA GLN A 344 18.36 -14.06 17.09
C GLN A 344 18.40 -13.69 15.61
N VAL A 345 17.94 -12.47 15.27
CA VAL A 345 17.94 -11.98 13.89
C VAL A 345 19.37 -11.94 13.34
N TYR A 346 20.31 -11.41 14.11
CA TYR A 346 21.72 -11.33 13.71
C TYR A 346 22.32 -12.71 13.43
N ARG A 347 22.18 -13.66 14.36
CA ARG A 347 22.73 -15.02 14.23
C ARG A 347 22.17 -15.78 13.03
N LEU A 348 20.90 -15.61 12.72
CA LEU A 348 20.25 -16.34 11.64
C LEU A 348 20.38 -15.67 10.27
N THR A 349 20.64 -14.36 10.21
CA THR A 349 20.63 -13.62 8.94
C THR A 349 22.01 -13.12 8.52
N ALA A 350 22.84 -12.62 9.45
CA ALA A 350 24.13 -12.05 9.09
C ALA A 350 25.09 -13.03 8.37
N PRO A 351 25.16 -14.34 8.74
CA PRO A 351 25.98 -15.31 8.00
C PRO A 351 25.50 -15.50 6.55
N THR A 352 24.18 -15.47 6.31
CA THR A 352 23.59 -15.57 4.98
C THR A 352 23.96 -14.36 4.12
N LEU A 353 23.87 -13.15 4.67
CA LEU A 353 24.27 -11.92 3.97
C LEU A 353 25.77 -11.89 3.67
N LYS A 354 26.61 -12.33 4.61
CA LYS A 354 28.05 -12.46 4.40
C LYS A 354 28.34 -13.42 3.24
N LYS A 355 27.72 -14.59 3.23
CA LYS A 355 27.86 -15.55 2.13
C LYS A 355 27.33 -15.01 0.81
N ALA A 356 26.23 -14.23 0.80
CA ALA A 356 25.73 -13.55 -0.38
C ALA A 356 26.73 -12.53 -0.94
N ALA A 357 27.44 -11.82 -0.07
CA ALA A 357 28.51 -10.91 -0.47
C ALA A 357 29.74 -11.66 -1.04
N GLU A 358 30.18 -12.75 -0.39
CA GLU A 358 31.26 -13.61 -0.88
C GLU A 358 30.95 -14.21 -2.26
N GLN A 359 29.70 -14.57 -2.52
CA GLN A 359 29.22 -15.07 -3.81
C GLN A 359 28.87 -13.97 -4.82
N ARG A 360 29.11 -12.71 -4.50
CA ARG A 360 28.82 -11.54 -5.34
C ARG A 360 27.33 -11.39 -5.72
N ILE A 361 26.43 -11.95 -4.92
CA ILE A 361 24.99 -11.73 -5.06
C ILE A 361 24.61 -10.32 -4.55
N ILE A 362 25.33 -9.85 -3.51
CA ILE A 362 25.34 -8.47 -3.03
C ILE A 362 26.77 -7.95 -3.23
N ARG A 363 26.93 -6.82 -3.90
CA ARG A 363 28.24 -6.25 -4.19
C ARG A 363 28.30 -4.80 -3.75
N ASP A 364 29.41 -4.43 -3.12
CA ASP A 364 29.82 -3.03 -3.00
C ASP A 364 30.45 -2.60 -4.33
N ILE A 365 29.85 -1.61 -4.97
CA ILE A 365 30.38 -0.98 -6.18
C ILE A 365 30.73 0.48 -5.89
N PRO A 366 31.68 1.10 -6.63
CA PRO A 366 31.94 2.52 -6.50
C PRO A 366 30.65 3.32 -6.75
N GLY A 367 30.28 4.19 -5.81
CA GLY A 367 29.10 5.06 -5.88
C GLY A 367 29.54 6.51 -5.71
N GLY A 368 29.86 7.19 -6.83
CA GLY A 368 30.51 8.50 -6.82
C GLY A 368 29.82 9.58 -6.00
N ASP A 369 28.49 9.51 -5.88
CA ASP A 369 27.65 10.51 -5.17
C ASP A 369 27.23 10.06 -3.77
N THR A 370 27.61 8.86 -3.32
CA THR A 370 27.26 8.39 -1.98
C THR A 370 28.23 8.93 -0.93
N PRO A 371 27.78 9.25 0.28
CA PRO A 371 28.64 9.76 1.36
C PRO A 371 29.83 8.85 1.68
N ASN A 372 29.68 7.54 1.45
CA ASN A 372 30.70 6.52 1.75
C ASN A 372 31.53 6.14 0.53
N GLY A 373 31.27 6.71 -0.64
CA GLY A 373 31.93 6.36 -1.91
C GLY A 373 31.53 4.98 -2.47
N PHE A 374 30.55 4.27 -1.86
CA PHE A 374 30.11 2.96 -2.28
C PHE A 374 28.57 2.87 -2.37
N ALA A 375 28.09 2.05 -3.30
CA ALA A 375 26.69 1.69 -3.46
C ALA A 375 26.53 0.17 -3.47
N TYR A 376 25.35 -0.31 -3.13
CA TYR A 376 25.01 -1.72 -3.29
C TYR A 376 24.47 -2.02 -4.68
N GLU A 377 24.93 -3.14 -5.25
CA GLU A 377 24.38 -3.78 -6.43
C GLU A 377 23.90 -5.18 -6.07
N PHE A 378 22.72 -5.56 -6.57
CA PHE A 378 22.05 -6.81 -6.23
C PHE A 378 21.83 -7.66 -7.49
N ALA A 379 22.22 -8.94 -7.44
CA ALA A 379 21.97 -9.89 -8.52
C ALA A 379 20.47 -10.28 -8.61
N THR A 380 19.72 -10.18 -7.51
CA THR A 380 18.30 -10.52 -7.43
C THR A 380 17.54 -9.53 -6.55
N SER A 381 16.26 -9.31 -6.83
CA SER A 381 15.37 -8.50 -5.98
C SER A 381 15.27 -9.07 -4.56
N LYS A 382 15.26 -10.39 -4.43
CA LYS A 382 15.21 -11.07 -3.14
C LYS A 382 16.43 -10.77 -2.24
N ALA A 383 17.63 -10.66 -2.84
CA ALA A 383 18.83 -10.27 -2.10
C ALA A 383 18.74 -8.81 -1.61
N PHE A 384 18.18 -7.92 -2.44
CA PHE A 384 17.87 -6.56 -2.04
C PHE A 384 16.85 -6.56 -0.88
N ASP A 385 15.69 -7.22 -1.05
CA ASP A 385 14.63 -7.24 -0.05
C ASP A 385 15.13 -7.76 1.30
N LEU A 386 15.84 -8.90 1.31
CA LEU A 386 16.40 -9.46 2.53
C LEU A 386 17.39 -8.51 3.21
N SER A 387 18.36 -7.99 2.46
CA SER A 387 19.42 -7.15 3.06
C SER A 387 18.87 -5.82 3.54
N PHE A 388 17.98 -5.18 2.78
CA PHE A 388 17.33 -3.93 3.17
C PHE A 388 16.47 -4.10 4.43
N SER A 389 15.62 -5.13 4.44
CA SER A 389 14.76 -5.44 5.59
C SER A 389 15.57 -5.79 6.84
N TYR A 390 16.67 -6.54 6.69
CA TYR A 390 17.59 -6.85 7.79
C TYR A 390 18.19 -5.57 8.41
N TYR A 391 18.74 -4.66 7.59
CA TYR A 391 19.29 -3.41 8.11
C TYR A 391 18.21 -2.51 8.72
N THR A 392 16.99 -2.52 8.18
CA THR A 392 15.84 -1.82 8.77
C THR A 392 15.52 -2.37 10.17
N VAL A 393 15.47 -3.69 10.34
CA VAL A 393 15.25 -4.32 11.66
C VAL A 393 16.38 -3.98 12.62
N CYS A 394 17.63 -4.01 12.16
CA CYS A 394 18.79 -3.62 12.97
C CYS A 394 18.69 -2.17 13.44
N LEU A 395 18.31 -1.23 12.56
CA LEU A 395 18.08 0.17 12.91
C LEU A 395 17.02 0.31 14.01
N ILE A 396 15.85 -0.33 13.82
CA ILE A 396 14.73 -0.28 14.78
C ILE A 396 15.19 -0.77 16.16
N LEU A 397 15.73 -1.98 16.21
CA LEU A 397 16.09 -2.62 17.46
C LEU A 397 17.23 -1.89 18.18
N LYS A 398 18.28 -1.47 17.48
CA LYS A 398 19.40 -0.74 18.09
C LYS A 398 18.98 0.62 18.60
N LEU A 399 18.11 1.32 17.87
CA LEU A 399 17.61 2.62 18.28
C LEU A 399 16.69 2.51 19.50
N MET A 400 15.83 1.50 19.57
CA MET A 400 15.01 1.20 20.77
C MET A 400 15.88 0.83 21.97
N ILE A 401 16.88 -0.06 21.79
CA ILE A 401 17.81 -0.44 22.85
C ILE A 401 18.60 0.77 23.35
N HIS A 402 19.11 1.62 22.45
CA HIS A 402 19.81 2.85 22.82
C HIS A 402 18.90 3.81 23.62
N SER A 403 17.65 3.99 23.18
CA SER A 403 16.69 4.80 23.92
C SER A 403 16.44 4.29 25.35
N LEU A 404 16.34 2.98 25.52
CA LEU A 404 16.19 2.36 26.85
C LEU A 404 17.46 2.48 27.68
N ASN A 405 18.66 2.42 27.06
CA ASN A 405 19.91 2.69 27.75
C ASN A 405 19.92 4.14 28.32
N VAL A 406 19.54 5.12 27.48
CA VAL A 406 19.43 6.52 27.92
C VAL A 406 18.41 6.68 29.04
N PHE A 407 17.23 6.06 28.89
CA PHE A 407 16.17 6.10 29.93
C PHE A 407 16.63 5.52 31.29
N GLN A 408 17.47 4.49 31.25
CA GLN A 408 18.01 3.81 32.44
C GLN A 408 19.35 4.38 32.91
N ASN A 409 19.86 5.47 32.30
CA ASN A 409 21.19 6.05 32.56
C ASN A 409 22.35 5.05 32.38
N ILE A 410 22.21 4.11 31.43
CA ILE A 410 23.26 3.13 31.09
C ILE A 410 24.17 3.74 30.04
N GLN A 411 25.46 3.82 30.31
CA GLN A 411 26.49 4.22 29.36
C GLN A 411 26.81 3.02 28.46
N ASP A 412 26.36 3.07 27.19
CA ASP A 412 26.59 2.00 26.20
C ASP A 412 26.86 2.64 24.83
N GLU A 413 28.12 3.03 24.63
CA GLU A 413 28.58 3.60 23.36
C GLU A 413 28.58 2.59 22.23
N THR A 414 28.67 1.28 22.54
CA THR A 414 28.69 0.22 21.53
C THR A 414 27.36 0.16 20.77
N THR A 415 26.22 0.19 21.47
CA THR A 415 24.90 0.19 20.82
C THR A 415 24.72 1.39 19.91
N TRP A 416 25.18 2.57 20.33
CA TRP A 416 25.11 3.78 19.49
C TRP A 416 26.02 3.70 18.26
N SER A 417 27.24 3.20 18.44
CA SER A 417 28.21 3.04 17.34
C SER A 417 27.71 2.04 16.30
N GLU A 418 27.12 0.92 16.73
CA GLU A 418 26.51 -0.07 15.84
C GLU A 418 25.30 0.51 15.10
N TYR A 419 24.44 1.25 15.79
CA TYR A 419 23.30 1.93 15.14
C TYR A 419 23.80 2.89 14.05
N ARG A 420 24.81 3.71 14.34
CA ARG A 420 25.42 4.61 13.35
C ARG A 420 26.00 3.89 12.15
N LEU A 421 26.64 2.72 12.38
CA LEU A 421 27.12 1.89 11.29
C LEU A 421 25.95 1.47 10.37
N TYR A 422 24.81 1.07 10.93
CA TYR A 422 23.64 0.73 10.13
C TYR A 422 23.05 1.94 9.40
N CYS A 423 23.05 3.14 10.00
CA CYS A 423 22.64 4.37 9.32
C CYS A 423 23.51 4.61 8.07
N SER A 424 24.81 4.45 8.21
CA SER A 424 25.76 4.60 7.10
C SER A 424 25.55 3.54 6.01
N GLN A 425 25.28 2.27 6.38
CA GLN A 425 24.96 1.23 5.39
C GLN A 425 23.69 1.55 4.60
N MET A 426 22.67 2.17 5.21
CA MET A 426 21.43 2.54 4.51
C MET A 426 21.66 3.50 3.34
N THR A 427 22.66 4.39 3.41
CA THR A 427 22.93 5.33 2.31
C THR A 427 23.36 4.62 1.02
N LYS A 428 23.97 3.43 1.12
CA LYS A 428 24.39 2.63 -0.05
C LYS A 428 23.23 2.07 -0.88
N TYR A 429 22.01 2.01 -0.31
CA TYR A 429 20.82 1.54 -1.02
C TYR A 429 20.19 2.61 -1.92
N ILE A 430 20.44 3.89 -1.66
CA ILE A 430 19.80 5.00 -2.36
C ILE A 430 19.99 4.95 -3.88
N PRO A 431 21.20 4.66 -4.42
CA PRO A 431 21.38 4.56 -5.87
C PRO A 431 20.52 3.45 -6.51
N HIS A 432 20.40 2.30 -5.86
CA HIS A 432 19.55 1.21 -6.31
C HIS A 432 18.06 1.60 -6.26
N LEU A 433 17.61 2.23 -5.17
CA LEU A 433 16.23 2.70 -5.02
C LEU A 433 15.85 3.79 -6.02
N ARG A 434 16.79 4.67 -6.38
CA ARG A 434 16.56 5.66 -7.44
C ARG A 434 16.29 5.00 -8.79
N GLN A 435 16.91 3.85 -9.08
CA GLN A 435 16.64 3.07 -10.29
C GLN A 435 15.24 2.42 -10.27
N GLN A 436 14.65 2.18 -9.09
CA GLN A 436 13.27 1.70 -8.94
C GLN A 436 12.22 2.79 -9.21
N GLY A 437 12.62 4.07 -9.36
CA GLY A 437 11.72 5.21 -9.52
C GLY A 437 11.10 5.69 -8.20
N GLN A 438 10.45 6.86 -8.26
CA GLN A 438 9.92 7.53 -7.07
C GLN A 438 8.86 6.69 -6.33
N LEU A 439 7.93 6.07 -7.06
CA LEU A 439 6.85 5.28 -6.46
C LEU A 439 7.37 4.00 -5.79
N GLY A 440 8.34 3.32 -6.40
CA GLY A 440 9.00 2.16 -5.81
C GLY A 440 9.80 2.54 -4.57
N ALA A 441 10.63 3.57 -4.68
CA ALA A 441 11.50 4.06 -3.61
C ALA A 441 10.71 4.57 -2.38
N MET A 442 9.51 5.12 -2.59
CA MET A 442 8.68 5.66 -1.53
C MET A 442 8.30 4.65 -0.45
N LEU A 443 8.17 3.36 -0.80
CA LEU A 443 7.84 2.29 0.15
C LEU A 443 8.91 2.13 1.25
N PHE A 444 10.13 2.62 1.00
CA PHE A 444 11.30 2.45 1.86
C PHE A 444 11.65 3.68 2.69
N VAL A 445 10.92 4.80 2.51
CA VAL A 445 11.22 6.10 3.16
C VAL A 445 11.24 6.02 4.69
N SER A 446 10.38 5.20 5.30
CA SER A 446 10.35 5.03 6.76
C SER A 446 11.68 4.60 7.35
N SER A 447 12.40 3.69 6.69
CA SER A 447 13.71 3.22 7.11
C SER A 447 14.76 4.33 7.05
N PHE A 448 14.66 5.22 6.06
CA PHE A 448 15.56 6.38 5.94
C PHE A 448 15.27 7.48 6.96
N CYS A 449 14.02 7.67 7.38
CA CYS A 449 13.71 8.55 8.52
C CYS A 449 14.40 8.06 9.80
N MET A 450 14.43 6.74 10.03
CA MET A 450 15.14 6.17 11.18
C MET A 450 16.67 6.26 11.03
N ALA A 451 17.21 6.08 9.84
CA ALA A 451 18.63 6.25 9.58
C ALA A 451 19.08 7.72 9.70
N PHE A 452 18.21 8.67 9.37
CA PHE A 452 18.48 10.12 9.42
C PHE A 452 18.90 10.60 10.80
N GLU A 453 18.32 10.04 11.85
CA GLU A 453 18.57 10.48 13.23
C GLU A 453 20.03 10.26 13.67
N GLY A 454 20.64 9.10 13.30
CA GLY A 454 22.03 8.78 13.63
C GLY A 454 23.04 9.17 12.55
N ALA A 455 22.59 9.72 11.44
CA ALA A 455 23.45 10.07 10.31
C ALA A 455 24.33 11.29 10.58
N THR A 456 25.52 11.33 9.97
CA THR A 456 26.37 12.52 9.91
C THR A 456 25.71 13.62 9.07
N GLU A 457 26.18 14.86 9.16
CA GLU A 457 25.58 15.95 8.38
C GLU A 457 25.62 15.67 6.86
N THR A 458 26.71 15.11 6.35
CA THR A 458 26.82 14.72 4.93
C THR A 458 25.80 13.65 4.56
N GLU A 459 25.64 12.63 5.40
CA GLU A 459 24.63 11.56 5.19
C GLU A 459 23.21 12.11 5.31
N ARG A 460 22.94 13.04 6.24
CA ARG A 460 21.64 13.70 6.38
C ARG A 460 21.25 14.48 5.14
N VAL A 461 22.17 15.26 4.56
CA VAL A 461 21.92 15.94 3.29
C VAL A 461 21.50 14.93 2.22
N TYR A 462 22.26 13.85 2.08
CA TYR A 462 22.01 12.83 1.07
C TYR A 462 20.68 12.08 1.26
N ILE A 463 20.37 11.71 2.52
CA ILE A 463 19.10 11.05 2.88
C ILE A 463 17.92 12.00 2.68
N ARG A 464 18.04 13.27 3.10
CA ARG A 464 16.99 14.28 2.93
C ARG A 464 16.66 14.48 1.45
N ASP A 465 17.67 14.66 0.61
CA ASP A 465 17.49 14.83 -0.83
C ASP A 465 16.80 13.62 -1.46
N PHE A 466 17.13 12.41 -1.00
CA PHE A 466 16.47 11.20 -1.43
C PHE A 466 14.99 11.15 -1.00
N ILE A 467 14.68 11.40 0.27
CA ILE A 467 13.29 11.39 0.78
C ILE A 467 12.46 12.44 0.05
N LEU A 468 12.97 13.66 -0.11
CA LEU A 468 12.27 14.74 -0.81
C LEU A 468 12.07 14.42 -2.30
N TRP A 469 13.04 13.76 -2.95
CA TRP A 469 12.88 13.30 -4.32
C TRP A 469 11.75 12.26 -4.46
N THR A 470 11.60 11.32 -3.52
CA THR A 470 10.47 10.36 -3.58
C THR A 470 9.10 11.02 -3.47
N ASP A 471 9.03 12.21 -2.90
CA ASP A 471 7.80 12.96 -2.64
C ASP A 471 7.56 14.12 -3.62
N ASP A 472 8.40 14.29 -4.64
CA ASP A 472 8.31 15.43 -5.57
C ASP A 472 6.96 15.56 -6.26
N TYR A 473 6.30 14.46 -6.53
CA TYR A 473 4.98 14.49 -7.18
C TYR A 473 3.82 14.76 -6.18
N ARG A 474 4.04 14.66 -4.85
CA ARG A 474 2.97 14.80 -3.85
C ARG A 474 3.13 16.03 -2.96
N HIS A 475 4.37 16.46 -2.71
CA HIS A 475 4.70 17.54 -1.79
C HIS A 475 4.12 17.38 -0.38
N ARG A 476 4.15 16.16 0.17
CA ARG A 476 3.67 15.86 1.54
C ARG A 476 4.67 16.24 2.62
N PHE A 477 5.97 16.10 2.32
CA PHE A 477 7.01 16.44 3.28
C PHE A 477 7.35 17.93 3.25
N PRO A 478 7.70 18.53 4.40
CA PRO A 478 8.23 19.89 4.45
C PRO A 478 9.44 20.05 3.54
N ARG A 479 9.58 21.22 2.88
CA ARG A 479 10.68 21.49 1.94
C ARG A 479 11.80 22.36 2.55
N GLY A 480 11.52 23.10 3.63
CA GLY A 480 12.52 23.83 4.41
C GLY A 480 13.50 22.85 5.06
N LYS A 481 14.81 23.17 5.07
CA LYS A 481 15.85 22.27 5.61
C LYS A 481 15.51 21.86 7.06
N GLN A 482 15.32 22.84 7.94
CA GLN A 482 15.06 22.60 9.36
C GLN A 482 13.73 21.87 9.58
N GLU A 483 12.66 22.28 8.90
CA GLU A 483 11.34 21.66 9.00
C GLU A 483 11.36 20.18 8.53
N ALA A 484 12.11 19.88 7.45
CA ALA A 484 12.27 18.52 6.97
C ALA A 484 13.05 17.65 7.96
N ASP A 485 14.15 18.20 8.51
CA ASP A 485 15.00 17.50 9.48
C ASP A 485 14.20 17.20 10.77
N ASP A 486 13.44 18.16 11.27
CA ASP A 486 12.57 18.01 12.44
C ASP A 486 11.48 16.97 12.18
N TYR A 487 10.88 16.99 10.99
CA TYR A 487 9.87 16.01 10.60
C TYR A 487 10.44 14.58 10.53
N PHE A 488 11.64 14.39 9.94
CA PHE A 488 12.24 13.06 9.85
C PHE A 488 12.69 12.53 11.21
N CYS A 489 13.22 13.39 12.08
CA CYS A 489 13.50 13.02 13.46
C CYS A 489 12.23 12.71 14.25
N TYR A 490 11.14 13.47 14.04
CA TYR A 490 9.84 13.16 14.62
C TYR A 490 9.33 11.80 14.16
N ALA A 491 9.37 11.52 12.85
CA ALA A 491 8.95 10.23 12.28
C ALA A 491 9.75 9.06 12.87
N SER A 492 11.08 9.21 13.01
CA SER A 492 11.93 8.22 13.66
C SER A 492 11.49 7.94 15.11
N LYS A 493 11.26 9.00 15.91
CA LYS A 493 10.81 8.85 17.29
C LYS A 493 9.44 8.19 17.39
N ALA A 494 8.51 8.54 16.51
CA ALA A 494 7.19 7.93 16.45
C ALA A 494 7.27 6.44 16.08
N MET A 495 8.07 6.09 15.07
CA MET A 495 8.24 4.70 14.61
C MET A 495 9.02 3.81 15.58
N THR A 496 9.66 4.36 16.58
CA THR A 496 10.40 3.61 17.62
C THR A 496 9.76 3.71 19.01
N GLY A 497 8.53 4.22 19.10
CA GLY A 497 7.77 4.28 20.35
C GLY A 497 8.31 5.29 21.39
N ARG A 498 9.22 6.18 21.00
CA ARG A 498 9.74 7.25 21.87
C ARG A 498 8.84 8.49 21.88
N ARG A 499 7.83 8.48 21.03
CA ARG A 499 6.77 9.49 20.97
C ARG A 499 5.50 8.80 20.44
N ASN A 500 4.33 9.22 20.89
CA ASN A 500 3.07 8.69 20.40
C ASN A 500 2.99 8.86 18.88
N PHE A 501 2.61 7.78 18.19
CA PHE A 501 2.41 7.79 16.76
C PHE A 501 1.08 8.49 16.47
N VAL A 502 1.14 9.72 16.00
CA VAL A 502 -0.04 10.47 15.58
C VAL A 502 0.08 10.65 14.07
N LEU A 503 -0.86 10.05 13.32
CA LEU A 503 -1.05 10.35 11.90
C LEU A 503 -1.71 11.73 11.77
N THR A 504 -0.98 12.81 12.11
CA THR A 504 -1.53 14.16 12.05
C THR A 504 -1.36 14.79 10.67
N PRO A 505 -2.38 15.51 10.21
CA PRO A 505 -2.21 16.45 9.12
C PRO A 505 -1.28 17.61 9.57
N ARG A 506 -0.57 18.15 8.63
CA ARG A 506 0.46 19.22 8.67
C ARG A 506 0.27 20.40 9.65
N LYS A 507 -0.91 20.56 10.30
CA LYS A 507 -1.26 21.77 11.06
C LYS A 507 -0.77 21.80 12.51
N ASP A 508 -0.38 20.66 13.08
CA ASP A 508 -0.14 20.56 14.53
C ASP A 508 1.34 20.32 14.91
N LEU A 509 2.29 20.64 14.01
CA LEU A 509 3.72 20.50 14.26
C LEU A 509 4.33 21.73 15.01
N HIS A 510 3.51 22.73 15.35
CA HIS A 510 3.96 23.98 15.98
C HIS A 510 3.58 24.12 17.47
N ASP A 511 3.04 23.06 18.12
CA ASP A 511 2.79 23.05 19.57
C ASP A 511 3.75 22.11 20.33
#